data_38255b685767bec4d7f3c87a1761b131
#
_entry.id   38255b685767bec4d7f3c87a1761b131
#
_cell.length_a   1.000
_cell.length_b   1.000
_cell.length_c   1.000
_cell.angle_alpha   90.00
_cell.angle_beta   90.00
_cell.angle_gamma   90.00
#
_symmetry.space_group_name_H-M   'P 1'
#
loop_
_entity.id
_entity.type
_entity.pdbx_description
1 polymer ?
#
loop_
_entity_poly.entity_id
_entity_poly.type
_entity_poly.pdbx_seq_one_letter_code
_entity_poly.pdbx_strand_id
1 'polypeptide(L)'
;DIVTSGRWTKEQLKLAFHLYCQLPFGRLHSRNPEIIKLATLIGRTPSAIAMKLVNFASLDPAIVTSGRSGLGNASSLDKEVWKEFHADWEKLAIECAQLRQGLERGYESETMADAIGDDLALEDFTGETKQVLTAQRVKQQFFRRAVLSSYRGRCCMSGLSEPRLLIASHIVPWSKDKTNRLNPSNGLCLSAIHDRAFDQGLIALTDDFRI
;
A
#
# COMPACT_ATOMS: atom_id res chain seq x y z
N ASP A 1 21.96 10.64 -14.72
CA ASP A 1 21.43 9.61 -13.77
C ASP A 1 22.14 9.75 -12.43
N ILE A 2 21.62 10.60 -11.53
CA ILE A 2 22.19 10.75 -10.18
C ILE A 2 21.57 9.67 -9.28
N VAL A 3 22.16 8.47 -9.30
CA VAL A 3 21.86 7.46 -8.29
C VAL A 3 22.51 7.91 -6.97
N THR A 4 21.70 8.34 -6.01
CA THR A 4 22.21 8.74 -4.70
C THR A 4 22.65 7.52 -3.91
N SER A 5 23.97 7.34 -3.75
CA SER A 5 24.56 6.27 -2.91
C SER A 5 24.60 6.64 -1.42
N GLY A 6 23.91 7.70 -1.02
CA GLY A 6 23.88 8.23 0.35
C GLY A 6 22.97 7.39 1.31
N ARG A 7 22.94 7.83 2.59
CA ARG A 7 22.01 7.27 3.59
C ARG A 7 20.56 7.40 3.14
N TRP A 8 19.71 6.47 3.56
CA TRP A 8 18.27 6.54 3.33
C TRP A 8 17.66 7.70 4.12
N THR A 9 16.81 8.51 3.46
CA THR A 9 16.00 9.51 4.17
C THR A 9 14.71 8.87 4.68
N LYS A 10 14.07 9.54 5.64
CA LYS A 10 12.81 9.07 6.20
C LYS A 10 11.70 9.04 5.14
N GLU A 11 11.66 10.04 4.25
CA GLU A 11 10.71 10.13 3.15
C GLU A 11 10.87 8.97 2.16
N GLN A 12 12.10 8.66 1.78
CA GLN A 12 12.40 7.50 0.92
C GLN A 12 11.94 6.19 1.57
N LEU A 13 12.14 6.03 2.89
CA LEU A 13 11.71 4.85 3.63
C LEU A 13 10.19 4.77 3.76
N LYS A 14 9.50 5.91 3.96
CA LYS A 14 8.03 5.96 3.94
C LYS A 14 7.47 5.47 2.59
N LEU A 15 8.02 5.96 1.49
CA LEU A 15 7.62 5.54 0.14
C LEU A 15 7.93 4.05 -0.11
N ALA A 16 9.07 3.56 0.35
CA ALA A 16 9.42 2.15 0.26
C ALA A 16 8.47 1.28 1.10
N PHE A 17 8.16 1.66 2.34
CA PHE A 17 7.23 0.93 3.18
C PHE A 17 5.80 0.96 2.64
N HIS A 18 5.35 2.10 2.13
CA HIS A 18 4.06 2.22 1.46
C HIS A 18 3.94 1.25 0.27
N LEU A 19 5.02 1.08 -0.51
CA LEU A 19 5.07 0.09 -1.59
C LEU A 19 5.09 -1.34 -1.04
N TYR A 20 5.83 -1.60 0.05
CA TYR A 20 5.88 -2.90 0.73
C TYR A 20 4.48 -3.42 1.05
N CYS A 21 3.64 -2.59 1.64
CA CYS A 21 2.26 -2.95 1.99
C CYS A 21 1.40 -3.36 0.78
N GLN A 22 1.77 -2.93 -0.42
CA GLN A 22 0.99 -3.15 -1.64
C GLN A 22 1.53 -4.26 -2.55
N LEU A 23 2.63 -4.92 -2.14
CA LEU A 23 3.24 -6.00 -2.89
C LEU A 23 3.27 -7.30 -2.07
N PRO A 24 2.86 -8.44 -2.64
CA PRO A 24 3.02 -9.72 -1.97
C PRO A 24 4.51 -10.08 -1.84
N PHE A 25 4.88 -10.77 -0.76
CA PHE A 25 6.29 -11.10 -0.43
C PHE A 25 7.07 -11.69 -1.61
N GLY A 26 6.47 -12.58 -2.39
CA GLY A 26 7.13 -13.20 -3.55
C GLY A 26 7.41 -12.23 -4.71
N ARG A 27 6.97 -10.98 -4.64
CA ARG A 27 7.21 -9.94 -5.66
C ARG A 27 8.20 -8.87 -5.22
N LEU A 28 8.86 -9.04 -4.08
CA LEU A 28 9.87 -8.12 -3.55
C LEU A 28 11.25 -8.34 -4.19
N HIS A 29 11.34 -8.16 -5.50
CA HIS A 29 12.59 -8.35 -6.27
C HIS A 29 12.83 -7.19 -7.24
N SER A 30 14.09 -6.93 -7.59
CA SER A 30 14.55 -5.79 -8.38
C SER A 30 13.97 -5.70 -9.81
N ARG A 31 13.41 -6.79 -10.33
CA ARG A 31 12.75 -6.82 -11.65
C ARG A 31 11.26 -6.47 -11.61
N ASN A 32 10.70 -6.21 -10.42
CA ASN A 32 9.30 -5.79 -10.31
C ASN A 32 9.12 -4.37 -10.85
N PRO A 33 8.18 -4.14 -11.80
CA PRO A 33 7.95 -2.81 -12.40
C PRO A 33 7.65 -1.69 -11.39
N GLU A 34 6.89 -1.97 -10.32
CA GLU A 34 6.58 -0.99 -9.27
C GLU A 34 7.83 -0.61 -8.47
N ILE A 35 8.73 -1.57 -8.23
CA ILE A 35 10.01 -1.33 -7.58
C ILE A 35 10.93 -0.50 -8.48
N ILE A 36 10.97 -0.81 -9.78
CA ILE A 36 11.76 -0.05 -10.76
C ILE A 36 11.23 1.39 -10.84
N LYS A 37 9.90 1.58 -10.92
CA LYS A 37 9.27 2.91 -10.95
C LYS A 37 9.62 3.72 -9.70
N LEU A 38 9.51 3.14 -8.51
CA LEU A 38 9.87 3.83 -7.27
C LEU A 38 11.37 4.16 -7.24
N ALA A 39 12.23 3.23 -7.66
CA ALA A 39 13.67 3.43 -7.70
C ALA A 39 14.04 4.64 -8.56
N THR A 40 13.47 4.76 -9.76
CA THR A 40 13.64 5.92 -10.65
C THR A 40 13.18 7.21 -9.96
N LEU A 41 11.98 7.19 -9.35
CA LEU A 41 11.38 8.36 -8.74
C LEU A 41 12.20 8.94 -7.58
N ILE A 42 12.83 8.09 -6.75
CA ILE A 42 13.59 8.52 -5.57
C ILE A 42 15.11 8.47 -5.75
N GLY A 43 15.58 8.25 -6.99
CA GLY A 43 17.02 8.24 -7.30
C GLY A 43 17.79 7.08 -6.66
N ARG A 44 17.19 5.88 -6.57
CA ARG A 44 17.82 4.67 -6.03
C ARG A 44 17.87 3.56 -7.06
N THR A 45 18.69 2.53 -6.81
CA THR A 45 18.67 1.34 -7.64
C THR A 45 17.50 0.43 -7.29
N PRO A 46 16.91 -0.31 -8.25
CA PRO A 46 15.86 -1.29 -7.97
C PRO A 46 16.27 -2.35 -6.94
N SER A 47 17.54 -2.75 -6.95
CA SER A 47 18.09 -3.70 -5.97
C SER A 47 18.10 -3.13 -4.55
N ALA A 48 18.44 -1.84 -4.39
CA ALA A 48 18.41 -1.17 -3.08
C ALA A 48 16.98 -1.08 -2.53
N ILE A 49 16.00 -0.75 -3.39
CA ILE A 49 14.59 -0.77 -3.00
C ILE A 49 14.16 -2.18 -2.59
N ALA A 50 14.39 -3.19 -3.45
CA ALA A 50 14.00 -4.57 -3.16
C ALA A 50 14.59 -5.07 -1.82
N MET A 51 15.87 -4.79 -1.57
CA MET A 51 16.51 -5.13 -0.29
C MET A 51 15.82 -4.44 0.90
N LYS A 52 15.45 -3.17 0.75
CA LYS A 52 14.75 -2.40 1.79
C LYS A 52 13.37 -2.98 2.08
N LEU A 53 12.62 -3.39 1.05
CA LEU A 53 11.32 -4.05 1.22
C LEU A 53 11.46 -5.39 1.95
N VAL A 54 12.50 -6.18 1.67
CA VAL A 54 12.79 -7.44 2.37
C VAL A 54 13.21 -7.18 3.83
N ASN A 55 13.88 -6.05 4.12
CA ASN A 55 14.15 -5.64 5.50
C ASN A 55 12.86 -5.33 6.27
N PHE A 56 11.90 -4.65 5.65
CA PHE A 56 10.58 -4.45 6.27
C PHE A 56 9.84 -5.77 6.49
N ALA A 57 9.95 -6.73 5.57
CA ALA A 57 9.36 -8.06 5.73
C ALA A 57 9.91 -8.80 6.97
N SER A 58 11.14 -8.51 7.42
CA SER A 58 11.69 -9.09 8.66
C SER A 58 11.04 -8.55 9.93
N LEU A 59 10.36 -7.40 9.84
CA LEU A 59 9.61 -6.80 10.94
C LEU A 59 8.14 -7.23 10.95
N ASP A 60 7.66 -7.87 9.88
CA ASP A 60 6.25 -8.24 9.71
C ASP A 60 5.95 -9.59 10.39
N PRO A 61 5.14 -9.59 11.47
CA PRO A 61 4.79 -10.82 12.17
C PRO A 61 4.13 -11.87 11.26
N ALA A 62 3.35 -11.44 10.26
CA ALA A 62 2.68 -12.34 9.33
C ALA A 62 3.68 -13.09 8.43
N ILE A 63 4.78 -12.43 8.06
CA ILE A 63 5.86 -13.05 7.29
C ILE A 63 6.67 -13.99 8.17
N VAL A 64 7.06 -13.53 9.37
CA VAL A 64 7.87 -14.32 10.32
C VAL A 64 7.15 -15.60 10.73
N THR A 65 5.87 -15.53 11.10
CA THR A 65 5.06 -16.71 11.50
C THR A 65 4.78 -17.67 10.35
N SER A 66 4.84 -17.20 9.08
CA SER A 66 4.70 -18.07 7.92
C SER A 66 5.94 -18.93 7.62
N GLY A 67 6.97 -18.88 8.45
CA GLY A 67 8.25 -19.58 8.26
C GLY A 67 9.14 -18.93 7.18
N ARG A 68 8.79 -17.74 6.68
CA ARG A 68 9.61 -16.95 5.77
C ARG A 68 10.47 -15.99 6.56
N SER A 69 11.72 -15.82 6.18
CA SER A 69 12.60 -14.83 6.80
C SER A 69 12.87 -13.69 5.82
N GLY A 70 12.64 -12.45 6.29
CA GLY A 70 13.25 -11.28 5.67
C GLY A 70 14.74 -11.21 6.03
N LEU A 71 15.46 -10.30 5.38
CA LEU A 71 16.84 -9.98 5.79
C LEU A 71 16.78 -9.27 7.15
N GLY A 72 17.42 -9.85 8.16
CA GLY A 72 17.41 -9.34 9.56
C GLY A 72 18.15 -7.99 9.77
N ASN A 73 18.37 -7.21 8.72
CA ASN A 73 19.17 -5.98 8.73
C ASN A 73 18.32 -4.69 8.73
N ALA A 74 17.13 -4.73 9.32
CA ALA A 74 16.32 -3.54 9.48
C ALA A 74 17.01 -2.52 10.40
N SER A 75 17.26 -1.31 9.88
CA SER A 75 17.90 -0.21 10.62
C SER A 75 16.96 0.37 11.67
N SER A 76 17.50 1.21 12.56
CA SER A 76 16.68 1.94 13.54
C SER A 76 15.62 2.82 12.84
N LEU A 77 15.96 3.44 11.72
CA LEU A 77 15.04 4.28 10.94
C LEU A 77 13.95 3.44 10.25
N ASP A 78 14.26 2.21 9.79
CA ASP A 78 13.26 1.28 9.27
C ASP A 78 12.22 0.91 10.33
N LYS A 79 12.69 0.64 11.56
CA LYS A 79 11.83 0.34 12.72
C LYS A 79 10.98 1.54 13.15
N GLU A 80 11.52 2.74 13.04
CA GLU A 80 10.80 3.98 13.33
C GLU A 80 9.65 4.18 12.33
N VAL A 81 9.92 4.06 11.02
CA VAL A 81 8.90 4.15 9.97
C VAL A 81 7.84 3.07 10.15
N TRP A 82 8.24 1.84 10.45
CA TRP A 82 7.32 0.74 10.75
C TRP A 82 6.34 1.11 11.88
N LYS A 83 6.85 1.63 13.00
CA LYS A 83 6.03 2.03 14.14
C LYS A 83 5.11 3.20 13.81
N GLU A 84 5.61 4.18 13.06
CA GLU A 84 4.85 5.36 12.64
C GLU A 84 3.65 4.98 11.77
N PHE A 85 3.82 4.05 10.80
CA PHE A 85 2.73 3.53 9.99
C PHE A 85 1.68 2.75 10.79
N HIS A 86 2.13 1.94 11.74
CA HIS A 86 1.22 1.18 12.60
C HIS A 86 0.47 2.08 13.61
N ALA A 87 1.00 3.24 13.94
CA ALA A 87 0.33 4.22 14.80
C ALA A 87 -0.75 5.02 14.05
N ASP A 88 -0.54 5.34 12.78
CA ASP A 88 -1.47 6.14 11.97
C ASP A 88 -1.33 5.84 10.47
N TRP A 89 -2.01 4.80 10.02
CA TRP A 89 -2.05 4.37 8.62
C TRP A 89 -2.61 5.42 7.67
N GLU A 90 -3.60 6.18 8.15
CA GLU A 90 -4.31 7.16 7.32
C GLU A 90 -3.43 8.36 7.00
N LYS A 91 -2.79 8.90 8.03
CA LYS A 91 -1.84 10.01 7.89
C LYS A 91 -0.71 9.65 6.93
N LEU A 92 -0.11 8.49 7.11
CA LEU A 92 1.03 8.08 6.29
C LEU A 92 0.66 7.74 4.85
N ALA A 93 -0.53 7.16 4.60
CA ALA A 93 -1.01 6.96 3.24
C ALA A 93 -1.15 8.29 2.48
N ILE A 94 -1.67 9.34 3.15
CA ILE A 94 -1.79 10.69 2.58
C ILE A 94 -0.42 11.31 2.38
N GLU A 95 0.48 11.26 3.37
CA GLU A 95 1.84 11.78 3.25
C GLU A 95 2.59 11.15 2.07
N CYS A 96 2.51 9.83 1.92
CA CYS A 96 3.16 9.13 0.81
C CYS A 96 2.58 9.52 -0.55
N ALA A 97 1.27 9.75 -0.65
CA ALA A 97 0.66 10.25 -1.89
C ALA A 97 1.14 11.65 -2.24
N GLN A 98 1.23 12.55 -1.25
CA GLN A 98 1.74 13.91 -1.43
C GLN A 98 3.22 13.93 -1.82
N LEU A 99 4.05 13.13 -1.15
CA LEU A 99 5.48 12.99 -1.46
C LEU A 99 5.67 12.49 -2.90
N ARG A 100 4.91 11.48 -3.31
CA ARG A 100 4.98 10.93 -4.67
C ARG A 100 4.58 11.99 -5.70
N GLN A 101 3.47 12.69 -5.49
CA GLN A 101 3.02 13.75 -6.39
C GLN A 101 4.03 14.91 -6.48
N GLY A 102 4.67 15.29 -5.37
CA GLY A 102 5.72 16.30 -5.37
C GLY A 102 6.93 15.89 -6.19
N LEU A 103 7.36 14.62 -6.06
CA LEU A 103 8.48 14.07 -6.83
C LEU A 103 8.14 13.93 -8.32
N GLU A 104 6.94 13.48 -8.67
CA GLU A 104 6.48 13.35 -10.06
C GLU A 104 6.41 14.72 -10.75
N ARG A 105 5.90 15.76 -10.10
CA ARG A 105 5.90 17.13 -10.64
C ARG A 105 7.32 17.70 -10.82
N GLY A 106 8.22 17.43 -9.88
CA GLY A 106 9.64 17.80 -10.01
C GLY A 106 10.28 17.15 -11.22
N TYR A 107 10.02 15.87 -11.44
CA TYR A 107 10.52 15.12 -12.59
C TYR A 107 9.94 15.61 -13.92
N GLU A 108 8.62 15.89 -13.97
CA GLU A 108 7.95 16.46 -15.16
C GLU A 108 8.47 17.86 -15.48
N SER A 109 8.77 18.69 -14.48
CA SER A 109 9.37 20.03 -14.67
C SER A 109 10.74 19.95 -15.30
N GLU A 110 11.51 18.88 -15.04
CA GLU A 110 12.83 18.66 -15.66
C GLU A 110 12.74 18.01 -17.05
N THR A 111 11.60 17.36 -17.37
CA THR A 111 11.44 16.58 -18.61
C THR A 111 10.41 17.17 -19.57
N MET A 112 9.85 18.39 -19.31
CA MET A 112 8.79 18.98 -20.12
C MET A 112 9.22 19.24 -21.56
N ALA A 113 9.01 18.22 -22.41
CA ALA A 113 8.52 18.31 -23.76
C ALA A 113 7.75 17.01 -24.05
N ASP A 114 6.45 17.12 -24.27
CA ASP A 114 5.55 16.08 -24.74
C ASP A 114 4.97 15.10 -23.69
N ALA A 115 3.78 15.43 -23.15
CA ALA A 115 2.62 14.54 -23.21
C ALA A 115 1.39 15.15 -22.53
N ILE A 116 0.43 15.45 -23.36
CA ILE A 116 -0.98 15.72 -23.04
C ILE A 116 -1.64 14.38 -22.69
N GLY A 117 -2.44 14.38 -21.64
CA GLY A 117 -3.60 13.49 -21.64
C GLY A 117 -3.74 12.55 -20.45
N ASP A 118 -4.66 12.70 -19.74
CA ASP A 118 -5.90 11.97 -19.44
C ASP A 118 -6.56 12.60 -18.22
N ASP A 119 -7.17 13.74 -18.50
CA ASP A 119 -8.00 14.47 -17.54
C ASP A 119 -9.39 13.82 -17.56
N LEU A 120 -9.59 12.78 -16.72
CA LEU A 120 -10.93 12.33 -16.40
C LEU A 120 -11.60 13.47 -15.62
N ALA A 121 -12.45 14.19 -16.33
CA ALA A 121 -13.23 15.32 -15.90
C ALA A 121 -13.84 15.12 -14.51
N LEU A 122 -13.25 15.77 -13.51
CA LEU A 122 -13.88 16.08 -12.23
C LEU A 122 -14.63 17.39 -12.45
N GLU A 123 -15.83 17.26 -13.02
CA GLU A 123 -16.72 18.40 -13.22
C GLU A 123 -17.12 19.00 -11.85
N ASP A 124 -16.93 20.30 -11.72
CA ASP A 124 -17.64 21.26 -10.89
C ASP A 124 -17.67 21.09 -9.37
N PHE A 125 -16.59 20.64 -8.73
CA PHE A 125 -16.45 20.67 -7.27
C PHE A 125 -15.56 21.84 -6.82
N THR A 126 -15.93 22.48 -5.68
CA THR A 126 -15.07 23.48 -5.03
C THR A 126 -13.71 22.86 -4.64
N GLY A 127 -12.66 23.68 -4.53
CA GLY A 127 -11.32 23.18 -4.23
C GLY A 127 -11.25 22.33 -2.96
N GLU A 128 -12.01 22.64 -1.92
CA GLU A 128 -12.09 21.87 -0.67
C GLU A 128 -12.74 20.49 -0.89
N THR A 129 -13.86 20.44 -1.62
CA THR A 129 -14.53 19.18 -1.94
C THR A 129 -13.65 18.27 -2.79
N LYS A 130 -12.91 18.84 -3.77
CA LYS A 130 -11.96 18.10 -4.60
C LYS A 130 -10.82 17.49 -3.75
N GLN A 131 -10.28 18.23 -2.78
CA GLN A 131 -9.23 17.72 -1.88
C GLN A 131 -9.75 16.58 -0.99
N VAL A 132 -10.93 16.70 -0.42
CA VAL A 132 -11.56 15.66 0.40
C VAL A 132 -11.78 14.38 -0.41
N LEU A 133 -12.35 14.49 -1.61
CA LEU A 133 -12.58 13.34 -2.50
C LEU A 133 -11.27 12.69 -2.94
N THR A 134 -10.25 13.48 -3.23
CA THR A 134 -8.91 12.96 -3.59
C THR A 134 -8.29 12.20 -2.42
N ALA A 135 -8.32 12.76 -1.21
CA ALA A 135 -7.82 12.08 -0.02
C ALA A 135 -8.58 10.77 0.26
N GLN A 136 -9.90 10.77 0.10
CA GLN A 136 -10.71 9.57 0.26
C GLN A 136 -10.34 8.48 -0.77
N ARG A 137 -10.14 8.84 -2.04
CA ARG A 137 -9.69 7.89 -3.07
C ARG A 137 -8.32 7.31 -2.77
N VAL A 138 -7.36 8.14 -2.34
CA VAL A 138 -6.02 7.69 -1.93
C VAL A 138 -6.11 6.65 -0.82
N LYS A 139 -6.90 6.91 0.21
CA LYS A 139 -7.13 6.00 1.34
C LYS A 139 -7.74 4.68 0.90
N GLN A 140 -8.80 4.74 0.10
CA GLN A 140 -9.47 3.54 -0.42
C GLN A 140 -8.58 2.70 -1.32
N GLN A 141 -7.81 3.35 -2.21
CA GLN A 141 -6.86 2.65 -3.08
C GLN A 141 -5.74 1.97 -2.29
N PHE A 142 -5.18 2.67 -1.30
CA PHE A 142 -4.15 2.09 -0.43
C PHE A 142 -4.68 0.84 0.28
N PHE A 143 -5.81 0.96 0.99
CA PHE A 143 -6.40 -0.16 1.73
C PHE A 143 -6.70 -1.34 0.81
N ARG A 144 -7.35 -1.09 -0.33
CA ARG A 144 -7.66 -2.13 -1.31
C ARG A 144 -6.38 -2.84 -1.79
N ARG A 145 -5.36 -2.11 -2.22
CA ARG A 145 -4.12 -2.70 -2.73
C ARG A 145 -3.39 -3.50 -1.65
N ALA A 146 -3.33 -2.97 -0.43
CA ALA A 146 -2.68 -3.62 0.69
C ALA A 146 -3.42 -4.92 1.10
N VAL A 147 -4.75 -4.90 1.22
CA VAL A 147 -5.54 -6.09 1.53
C VAL A 147 -5.41 -7.14 0.42
N LEU A 148 -5.66 -6.78 -0.84
CA LEU A 148 -5.53 -7.74 -1.94
C LEU A 148 -4.13 -8.35 -2.02
N SER A 149 -3.09 -7.57 -1.75
CA SER A 149 -1.71 -8.04 -1.70
C SER A 149 -1.48 -9.07 -0.60
N SER A 150 -2.01 -8.83 0.61
CA SER A 150 -1.88 -9.73 1.77
C SER A 150 -2.48 -11.11 1.47
N TYR A 151 -3.56 -11.16 0.69
CA TYR A 151 -4.23 -12.40 0.24
C TYR A 151 -3.75 -12.89 -1.14
N ARG A 152 -2.65 -12.34 -1.70
CA ARG A 152 -2.09 -12.69 -3.02
C ARG A 152 -3.11 -12.58 -4.16
N GLY A 153 -4.04 -11.61 -4.07
CA GLY A 153 -5.08 -11.40 -5.06
C GLY A 153 -6.09 -12.55 -5.15
N ARG A 154 -6.40 -13.20 -4.03
CA ARG A 154 -7.38 -14.30 -3.97
C ARG A 154 -8.40 -14.08 -2.86
N CYS A 155 -9.65 -14.38 -3.15
CA CYS A 155 -10.69 -14.46 -2.13
C CYS A 155 -10.28 -15.50 -1.08
N CYS A 156 -10.29 -15.12 0.21
CA CYS A 156 -9.88 -16.01 1.30
C CYS A 156 -10.84 -17.19 1.52
N MET A 157 -12.08 -17.11 1.02
CA MET A 157 -13.07 -18.17 1.14
C MET A 157 -13.09 -19.09 -0.09
N SER A 158 -13.21 -18.53 -1.29
CA SER A 158 -13.38 -19.31 -2.52
C SER A 158 -12.11 -19.52 -3.33
N GLY A 159 -11.03 -18.78 -3.03
CA GLY A 159 -9.83 -18.80 -3.85
C GLY A 159 -9.97 -18.08 -5.21
N LEU A 160 -11.13 -17.49 -5.52
CA LEU A 160 -11.33 -16.70 -6.74
C LEU A 160 -10.24 -15.63 -6.87
N SER A 161 -9.63 -15.51 -8.05
CA SER A 161 -8.49 -14.61 -8.30
C SER A 161 -8.74 -13.58 -9.42
N GLU A 162 -9.99 -13.39 -9.85
CA GLU A 162 -10.34 -12.34 -10.81
C GLU A 162 -10.37 -10.97 -10.12
N PRO A 163 -9.42 -10.04 -10.39
CA PRO A 163 -9.29 -8.80 -9.62
C PRO A 163 -10.53 -7.90 -9.65
N ARG A 164 -11.31 -7.96 -10.75
CA ARG A 164 -12.54 -7.15 -10.92
C ARG A 164 -13.68 -7.62 -10.02
N LEU A 165 -13.60 -8.86 -9.54
CA LEU A 165 -14.60 -9.47 -8.63
C LEU A 165 -14.12 -9.55 -7.18
N LEU A 166 -12.92 -9.04 -6.87
CA LEU A 166 -12.38 -9.00 -5.52
C LEU A 166 -12.68 -7.68 -4.83
N ILE A 167 -13.03 -7.75 -3.56
CA ILE A 167 -13.32 -6.60 -2.70
C ILE A 167 -12.43 -6.68 -1.46
N ALA A 168 -11.90 -5.53 -1.03
CA ALA A 168 -11.27 -5.37 0.27
C ALA A 168 -12.34 -5.01 1.29
N SER A 169 -12.85 -5.99 2.00
CA SER A 169 -13.90 -5.85 3.01
C SER A 169 -13.30 -5.53 4.38
N HIS A 170 -13.91 -4.62 5.14
CA HIS A 170 -13.47 -4.31 6.50
C HIS A 170 -14.02 -5.31 7.50
N ILE A 171 -13.16 -5.83 8.39
CA ILE A 171 -13.59 -6.68 9.52
C ILE A 171 -14.34 -5.81 10.54
N VAL A 172 -13.70 -4.76 11.03
CA VAL A 172 -14.35 -3.73 11.85
C VAL A 172 -14.76 -2.58 10.92
N PRO A 173 -16.06 -2.22 10.90
CA PRO A 173 -16.57 -1.19 9.99
C PRO A 173 -15.79 0.13 10.08
N TRP A 174 -15.63 0.80 8.94
CA TRP A 174 -14.91 2.07 8.79
C TRP A 174 -15.30 3.14 9.83
N SER A 175 -16.57 3.20 10.21
CA SER A 175 -17.09 4.18 11.14
C SER A 175 -16.74 3.90 12.60
N LYS A 176 -16.47 2.64 12.96
CA LYS A 176 -16.28 2.20 14.34
C LYS A 176 -14.84 2.31 14.84
N ASP A 177 -13.86 2.10 13.98
CA ASP A 177 -12.44 2.17 14.35
C ASP A 177 -11.66 3.10 13.42
N LYS A 178 -11.50 4.35 13.85
CA LYS A 178 -10.78 5.37 13.08
C LYS A 178 -9.29 5.10 12.97
N THR A 179 -8.71 4.40 13.94
CA THR A 179 -7.27 4.13 13.99
C THR A 179 -6.86 3.03 13.03
N ASN A 180 -7.68 1.96 12.94
CA ASN A 180 -7.35 0.77 12.16
C ASN A 180 -8.07 0.68 10.81
N ARG A 181 -8.82 1.70 10.41
CA ARG A 181 -9.61 1.64 9.16
C ARG A 181 -8.77 1.50 7.89
N LEU A 182 -7.48 1.87 7.89
CA LEU A 182 -6.56 1.62 6.80
C LEU A 182 -5.51 0.54 7.10
N ASN A 183 -5.55 -0.03 8.31
CA ASN A 183 -4.69 -1.15 8.66
C ASN A 183 -5.06 -2.37 7.79
N PRO A 184 -4.14 -2.94 6.99
CA PRO A 184 -4.46 -4.10 6.15
C PRO A 184 -4.94 -5.31 6.94
N SER A 185 -4.53 -5.43 8.23
CA SER A 185 -4.99 -6.51 9.13
C SER A 185 -6.47 -6.39 9.51
N ASN A 186 -7.09 -5.21 9.29
CA ASN A 186 -8.54 -5.02 9.43
C ASN A 186 -9.29 -5.31 8.13
N GLY A 187 -8.70 -6.04 7.20
CA GLY A 187 -9.26 -6.30 5.88
C GLY A 187 -9.31 -7.77 5.51
N LEU A 188 -10.35 -8.16 4.80
CA LEU A 188 -10.51 -9.45 4.14
C LEU A 188 -10.55 -9.26 2.63
N CYS A 189 -9.85 -10.09 1.89
CA CYS A 189 -10.02 -10.17 0.44
C CYS A 189 -11.15 -11.14 0.14
N LEU A 190 -12.30 -10.63 -0.27
CA LEU A 190 -13.50 -11.40 -0.56
C LEU A 190 -13.91 -11.28 -2.03
N SER A 191 -14.57 -12.31 -2.57
CA SER A 191 -15.34 -12.14 -3.81
C SER A 191 -16.56 -11.27 -3.53
N ALA A 192 -17.11 -10.62 -4.54
CA ALA A 192 -18.28 -9.75 -4.41
C ALA A 192 -19.48 -10.44 -3.74
N ILE A 193 -19.64 -11.74 -3.95
CA ILE A 193 -20.72 -12.53 -3.32
C ILE A 193 -20.44 -12.71 -1.82
N HIS A 194 -19.21 -13.10 -1.45
CA HIS A 194 -18.84 -13.30 -0.06
C HIS A 194 -18.80 -11.97 0.72
N ASP A 195 -18.32 -10.90 0.10
CA ASP A 195 -18.38 -9.56 0.66
C ASP A 195 -19.83 -9.16 1.00
N ARG A 196 -20.75 -9.35 0.05
CA ARG A 196 -22.15 -9.06 0.28
C ARG A 196 -22.78 -9.93 1.37
N ALA A 197 -22.45 -11.21 1.42
CA ALA A 197 -22.92 -12.11 2.47
C ALA A 197 -22.37 -11.72 3.85
N PHE A 198 -21.10 -11.32 3.93
CA PHE A 198 -20.47 -10.84 5.14
C PHE A 198 -21.10 -9.53 5.64
N ASP A 199 -21.30 -8.56 4.76
CA ASP A 199 -21.91 -7.26 5.07
C ASP A 199 -23.38 -7.39 5.56
N GLN A 200 -24.10 -8.40 5.04
CA GLN A 200 -25.48 -8.68 5.47
C GLN A 200 -25.56 -9.58 6.72
N GLY A 201 -24.42 -10.00 7.28
CA GLY A 201 -24.38 -10.88 8.44
C GLY A 201 -24.87 -12.31 8.16
N LEU A 202 -24.90 -12.72 6.87
CA LEU A 202 -25.24 -14.11 6.51
C LEU A 202 -24.08 -15.05 6.80
N ILE A 203 -22.86 -14.53 6.82
CA ILE A 203 -21.64 -15.20 7.26
C ILE A 203 -20.91 -14.30 8.23
N ALA A 204 -20.23 -14.91 9.20
CA ALA A 204 -19.39 -14.22 10.18
C ALA A 204 -18.10 -14.98 10.37
N LEU A 205 -17.08 -14.32 10.93
CA LEU A 205 -15.83 -14.95 11.32
C LEU A 205 -15.83 -15.15 12.82
N THR A 206 -15.37 -16.32 13.24
CA THR A 206 -15.02 -16.59 14.63
C THR A 206 -13.64 -15.98 14.97
N ASP A 207 -13.29 -15.91 16.26
CA ASP A 207 -12.00 -15.37 16.72
C ASP A 207 -10.80 -16.18 16.18
N ASP A 208 -11.00 -17.45 15.83
CA ASP A 208 -10.01 -18.32 15.20
C ASP A 208 -10.07 -18.31 13.65
N PHE A 209 -10.72 -17.30 13.07
CA PHE A 209 -10.86 -17.07 11.62
C PHE A 209 -11.56 -18.19 10.85
N ARG A 210 -12.51 -18.89 11.49
CA ARG A 210 -13.42 -19.83 10.82
C ARG A 210 -14.73 -19.13 10.45
N ILE A 211 -15.37 -19.67 9.41
CA ILE A 211 -16.69 -19.25 8.93
C ILE A 211 -17.76 -20.10 9.61
#